data_1e8ee209a6b2415e8425d89b84747bc4
#
_entry.id   1e8ee209a6b2415e8425d89b84747bc4
#
_cell.length_a   1.000
_cell.length_b   1.000
_cell.length_c   1.000
_cell.angle_alpha   90.00
_cell.angle_beta   90.00
_cell.angle_gamma   90.00
#
_symmetry.space_group_name_H-M   'P 1'
#
loop_
_entity.id
_entity.type
_entity.pdbx_description
1 polymer ?
#
loop_
_entity_poly.entity_id
_entity_poly.type
_entity_poly.pdbx_seq_one_letter_code
_entity_poly.pdbx_strand_id
1 'polypeptide(L)'
;MSRDFNKNKVAVLTGAAKKIGRSTAIRLAEQGFNILIHTGGKSIEEAKYTIKLLEKFKIKSNYVTGDLANLETINIIKDAALKLGTPSVLVNNAGLRIHEHFEKIDYKDWKKVMTVNVDASFLCAQALITYMVKQKWGRVINIGGLSAHIGAKERAHVVTSKAALVGLTKAISMEFIERGVTCNCVVPGFIEDFDSKETKLSGHWLRHPQTPSLVQNRFGNPDEVAEVIANLCKKEADYINGQTLHVNGGSYTP
;
A
#
# COMPACT_ATOMS: atom_id res chain seq x y z
N MET A 1 -1.70 -22.36 4.88
CA MET A 1 -1.76 -22.33 3.42
C MET A 1 -0.49 -22.93 2.87
N SER A 2 -0.54 -23.86 1.93
CA SER A 2 0.69 -24.45 1.42
C SER A 2 1.41 -23.38 0.57
N ARG A 3 2.71 -23.21 0.78
CA ARG A 3 3.60 -22.39 -0.09
C ARG A 3 3.44 -22.75 -1.57
N ASP A 4 3.01 -23.95 -1.87
CA ASP A 4 2.77 -24.45 -3.22
C ASP A 4 1.67 -23.71 -3.97
N PHE A 5 0.62 -23.25 -3.28
CA PHE A 5 -0.44 -22.43 -3.92
C PHE A 5 0.10 -21.10 -4.45
N ASN A 6 1.07 -20.50 -3.77
CA ASN A 6 1.65 -19.21 -4.14
C ASN A 6 2.91 -19.33 -5.01
N LYS A 7 3.36 -20.56 -5.25
CA LYS A 7 4.49 -20.81 -6.13
C LYS A 7 4.23 -20.20 -7.51
N ASN A 8 5.14 -19.38 -7.98
CA ASN A 8 5.05 -18.62 -9.23
C ASN A 8 4.10 -17.42 -9.23
N LYS A 9 3.37 -17.13 -8.14
CA LYS A 9 2.59 -15.90 -7.99
C LYS A 9 3.48 -14.75 -7.53
N VAL A 10 3.25 -13.57 -8.08
CA VAL A 10 4.02 -12.37 -7.74
C VAL A 10 3.13 -11.39 -6.98
N ALA A 11 3.64 -10.93 -5.86
CA ALA A 11 3.12 -9.76 -5.18
C ALA A 11 3.94 -8.52 -5.59
N VAL A 12 3.25 -7.53 -6.13
CA VAL A 12 3.80 -6.24 -6.52
C VAL A 12 3.42 -5.22 -5.47
N LEU A 13 4.43 -4.54 -4.89
CA LEU A 13 4.21 -3.55 -3.83
C LEU A 13 4.83 -2.21 -4.23
N THR A 14 4.03 -1.16 -4.31
CA THR A 14 4.54 0.18 -4.60
C THR A 14 4.99 0.89 -3.31
N GLY A 15 6.06 1.70 -3.38
CA GLY A 15 6.59 2.43 -2.23
C GLY A 15 7.06 1.53 -1.08
N ALA A 16 7.59 0.33 -1.40
CA ALA A 16 7.77 -0.74 -0.41
C ALA A 16 9.21 -0.94 0.06
N ALA A 17 10.08 0.04 -0.13
CA ALA A 17 11.47 -0.04 0.32
C ALA A 17 11.61 -0.08 1.86
N LYS A 18 10.63 0.43 2.62
CA LYS A 18 10.67 0.54 4.09
C LYS A 18 9.28 0.52 4.71
N LYS A 19 9.23 0.56 6.05
CA LYS A 19 8.00 0.71 6.86
C LYS A 19 6.95 -0.35 6.50
N ILE A 20 5.67 0.04 6.41
CA ILE A 20 4.54 -0.85 6.08
C ILE A 20 4.85 -1.67 4.82
N GLY A 21 5.40 -1.06 3.78
CA GLY A 21 5.71 -1.75 2.54
C GLY A 21 6.75 -2.87 2.72
N ARG A 22 7.84 -2.62 3.47
CA ARG A 22 8.85 -3.64 3.80
C ARG A 22 8.24 -4.77 4.62
N SER A 23 7.52 -4.44 5.69
CA SER A 23 6.87 -5.44 6.53
C SER A 23 5.89 -6.29 5.73
N THR A 24 5.10 -5.66 4.84
CA THR A 24 4.18 -6.38 3.94
C THR A 24 4.94 -7.31 2.98
N ALA A 25 6.05 -6.86 2.39
CA ALA A 25 6.86 -7.69 1.51
C ALA A 25 7.39 -8.93 2.23
N ILE A 26 7.84 -8.78 3.49
CA ILE A 26 8.30 -9.89 4.33
C ILE A 26 7.16 -10.88 4.59
N ARG A 27 5.97 -10.41 5.03
CA ARG A 27 4.82 -11.29 5.32
C ARG A 27 4.33 -12.04 4.09
N LEU A 28 4.31 -11.41 2.92
CA LEU A 28 3.92 -12.07 1.68
C LEU A 28 4.98 -13.09 1.20
N ALA A 29 6.28 -12.79 1.41
CA ALA A 29 7.36 -13.75 1.15
C ALA A 29 7.28 -14.99 2.07
N GLU A 30 6.90 -14.82 3.35
CA GLU A 30 6.63 -15.92 4.28
C GLU A 30 5.52 -16.84 3.75
N GLN A 31 4.52 -16.29 3.07
CA GLN A 31 3.44 -17.03 2.41
C GLN A 31 3.87 -17.69 1.09
N GLY A 32 5.09 -17.43 0.59
CA GLY A 32 5.65 -18.04 -0.61
C GLY A 32 5.40 -17.28 -1.90
N PHE A 33 4.94 -16.03 -1.85
CA PHE A 33 4.88 -15.17 -3.04
C PHE A 33 6.28 -14.75 -3.48
N ASN A 34 6.50 -14.68 -4.78
CA ASN A 34 7.60 -13.91 -5.35
C ASN A 34 7.31 -12.42 -5.14
N ILE A 35 8.34 -11.62 -4.88
CA ILE A 35 8.14 -10.23 -4.46
C ILE A 35 8.80 -9.27 -5.45
N LEU A 36 8.01 -8.34 -5.97
CA LEU A 36 8.52 -7.15 -6.64
C LEU A 36 8.19 -5.91 -5.78
N ILE A 37 9.22 -5.18 -5.37
CA ILE A 37 9.00 -3.89 -4.73
C ILE A 37 9.34 -2.76 -5.69
N HIS A 38 8.54 -1.71 -5.66
CA HIS A 38 8.84 -0.44 -6.32
C HIS A 38 9.22 0.60 -5.27
N THR A 39 10.16 1.49 -5.63
CA THR A 39 10.52 2.67 -4.84
C THR A 39 10.80 3.88 -5.72
N GLY A 40 10.53 5.09 -5.21
CA GLY A 40 11.09 6.32 -5.78
C GLY A 40 12.61 6.36 -5.59
N GLY A 41 13.34 7.07 -6.44
CA GLY A 41 14.80 7.05 -6.49
C GLY A 41 15.56 7.39 -5.20
N LYS A 42 14.90 7.96 -4.21
CA LYS A 42 15.53 8.36 -2.92
C LYS A 42 15.71 7.21 -1.92
N SER A 43 15.16 6.03 -2.16
CA SER A 43 15.15 4.90 -1.21
C SER A 43 15.71 3.61 -1.82
N ILE A 44 16.74 3.73 -2.64
CA ILE A 44 17.37 2.58 -3.34
C ILE A 44 18.08 1.66 -2.34
N GLU A 45 18.83 2.22 -1.40
CA GLU A 45 19.57 1.41 -0.43
C GLU A 45 18.62 0.66 0.51
N GLU A 46 17.51 1.30 0.91
CA GLU A 46 16.46 0.63 1.69
C GLU A 46 15.77 -0.47 0.87
N ALA A 47 15.62 -0.29 -0.44
CA ALA A 47 15.07 -1.31 -1.32
C ALA A 47 16.02 -2.53 -1.40
N LYS A 48 17.32 -2.31 -1.62
CA LYS A 48 18.34 -3.37 -1.60
C LYS A 48 18.35 -4.12 -0.27
N TYR A 49 18.29 -3.38 0.84
CA TYR A 49 18.21 -3.99 2.17
C TYR A 49 16.95 -4.84 2.33
N THR A 50 15.80 -4.35 1.84
CA THR A 50 14.55 -5.14 1.88
C THR A 50 14.70 -6.42 1.06
N ILE A 51 15.25 -6.37 -0.15
CA ILE A 51 15.50 -7.56 -0.97
C ILE A 51 16.40 -8.56 -0.23
N LYS A 52 17.49 -8.10 0.40
CA LYS A 52 18.37 -8.95 1.21
C LYS A 52 17.62 -9.68 2.33
N LEU A 53 16.68 -9.00 3.01
CA LEU A 53 15.85 -9.64 4.05
C LEU A 53 14.93 -10.75 3.49
N LEU A 54 14.60 -10.71 2.20
CA LEU A 54 13.72 -11.70 1.56
C LEU A 54 14.46 -12.98 1.15
N GLU A 55 15.79 -12.99 1.06
CA GLU A 55 16.60 -14.15 0.61
C GLU A 55 16.33 -15.40 1.45
N LYS A 56 16.11 -15.24 2.76
CA LYS A 56 15.84 -16.36 3.69
C LYS A 56 14.57 -17.16 3.34
N PHE A 57 13.63 -16.60 2.56
CA PHE A 57 12.37 -17.26 2.22
C PHE A 57 12.45 -18.13 0.97
N LYS A 58 13.58 -18.10 0.23
CA LYS A 58 13.82 -18.90 -0.99
C LYS A 58 12.77 -18.64 -2.08
N ILE A 59 12.33 -17.41 -2.23
CA ILE A 59 11.45 -16.92 -3.30
C ILE A 59 12.25 -16.06 -4.28
N LYS A 60 11.68 -15.77 -5.45
CA LYS A 60 12.26 -14.77 -6.35
C LYS A 60 11.88 -13.39 -5.85
N SER A 61 12.83 -12.47 -5.79
CA SER A 61 12.56 -11.08 -5.43
C SER A 61 13.41 -10.12 -6.23
N ASN A 62 12.87 -8.94 -6.51
CA ASN A 62 13.58 -7.85 -7.17
C ASN A 62 12.95 -6.50 -6.77
N TYR A 63 13.65 -5.42 -7.12
CA TYR A 63 13.12 -4.08 -7.00
C TYR A 63 13.24 -3.30 -8.32
N VAL A 64 12.35 -2.33 -8.49
CA VAL A 64 12.41 -1.34 -9.57
C VAL A 64 12.30 0.06 -9.00
N THR A 65 12.88 1.02 -9.71
CA THR A 65 12.84 2.43 -9.32
C THR A 65 12.15 3.24 -10.40
N GLY A 66 11.49 4.32 -10.02
CA GLY A 66 10.89 5.28 -10.94
C GLY A 66 9.92 6.23 -10.26
N ASP A 67 9.48 7.22 -10.98
CA ASP A 67 8.40 8.10 -10.53
C ASP A 67 7.06 7.51 -11.01
N LEU A 68 6.17 7.19 -10.08
CA LEU A 68 4.83 6.66 -10.38
C LEU A 68 3.93 7.63 -11.14
N ALA A 69 4.30 8.91 -11.20
CA ALA A 69 3.64 9.86 -12.10
C ALA A 69 3.89 9.57 -13.58
N ASN A 70 4.84 8.69 -13.89
CA ASN A 70 5.25 8.35 -15.24
C ASN A 70 4.67 7.00 -15.68
N LEU A 71 3.94 6.96 -16.79
CA LEU A 71 3.39 5.72 -17.36
C LEU A 71 4.48 4.69 -17.68
N GLU A 72 5.68 5.14 -18.07
CA GLU A 72 6.82 4.26 -18.31
C GLU A 72 7.19 3.46 -17.04
N THR A 73 7.14 4.08 -15.87
CA THR A 73 7.40 3.38 -14.61
C THR A 73 6.38 2.26 -14.37
N ILE A 74 5.10 2.47 -14.72
CA ILE A 74 4.06 1.43 -14.61
C ILE A 74 4.37 0.24 -15.53
N ASN A 75 4.83 0.51 -16.77
CA ASN A 75 5.25 -0.53 -17.69
C ASN A 75 6.48 -1.29 -17.18
N ILE A 76 7.48 -0.61 -16.63
CA ILE A 76 8.65 -1.24 -16.01
C ILE A 76 8.23 -2.16 -14.85
N ILE A 77 7.31 -1.72 -14.00
CA ILE A 77 6.76 -2.54 -12.90
C ILE A 77 6.09 -3.80 -13.45
N LYS A 78 5.22 -3.66 -14.44
CA LYS A 78 4.53 -4.78 -15.07
C LYS A 78 5.52 -5.80 -15.64
N ASP A 79 6.48 -5.34 -16.44
CA ASP A 79 7.43 -6.22 -17.12
C ASP A 79 8.39 -6.91 -16.14
N ALA A 80 8.81 -6.21 -15.08
CA ALA A 80 9.61 -6.79 -14.01
C ALA A 80 8.82 -7.85 -13.22
N ALA A 81 7.53 -7.62 -12.97
CA ALA A 81 6.68 -8.60 -12.29
C ALA A 81 6.53 -9.87 -13.13
N LEU A 82 6.32 -9.75 -14.44
CA LEU A 82 6.21 -10.89 -15.36
C LEU A 82 7.48 -11.74 -15.40
N LYS A 83 8.67 -11.15 -15.24
CA LYS A 83 9.94 -11.89 -15.14
C LYS A 83 10.04 -12.73 -13.86
N LEU A 84 9.37 -12.34 -12.79
CA LEU A 84 9.35 -13.08 -11.53
C LEU A 84 8.28 -14.18 -11.50
N GLY A 85 7.22 -14.05 -12.29
CA GLY A 85 6.09 -14.99 -12.35
C GLY A 85 4.79 -14.30 -12.76
N THR A 86 3.66 -14.82 -12.28
CA THR A 86 2.33 -14.28 -12.62
C THR A 86 1.91 -13.21 -11.59
N PRO A 87 1.70 -11.94 -12.00
CA PRO A 87 1.16 -10.93 -11.11
C PRO A 87 -0.17 -11.37 -10.51
N SER A 88 -0.25 -11.44 -9.20
CA SER A 88 -1.39 -12.02 -8.47
C SER A 88 -1.84 -11.19 -7.29
N VAL A 89 -0.94 -10.40 -6.72
CA VAL A 89 -1.21 -9.46 -5.64
C VAL A 89 -0.66 -8.10 -6.03
N LEU A 90 -1.45 -7.05 -5.84
CA LEU A 90 -1.01 -5.66 -5.93
C LEU A 90 -1.28 -4.97 -4.60
N VAL A 91 -0.25 -4.36 -4.02
CA VAL A 91 -0.37 -3.49 -2.85
C VAL A 91 0.02 -2.07 -3.26
N ASN A 92 -0.98 -1.20 -3.44
CA ASN A 92 -0.81 0.22 -3.69
C ASN A 92 -0.49 0.93 -2.38
N ASN A 93 0.80 0.90 -2.00
CA ASN A 93 1.29 1.47 -0.74
C ASN A 93 2.02 2.81 -0.92
N ALA A 94 2.51 3.11 -2.12
CA ALA A 94 3.12 4.40 -2.39
C ALA A 94 2.15 5.56 -2.09
N GLY A 95 2.69 6.65 -1.57
CA GLY A 95 1.88 7.83 -1.32
C GLY A 95 2.70 9.04 -0.89
N LEU A 96 2.29 10.20 -1.36
CA LEU A 96 2.82 11.49 -0.95
C LEU A 96 1.97 12.04 0.20
N ARG A 97 2.66 12.66 1.16
CA ARG A 97 2.06 13.32 2.33
C ARG A 97 2.66 14.72 2.45
N ILE A 98 2.09 15.67 1.71
CA ILE A 98 2.50 17.08 1.76
C ILE A 98 1.64 17.78 2.82
N HIS A 99 2.22 18.70 3.55
CA HIS A 99 1.54 19.57 4.49
C HIS A 99 1.53 20.98 3.94
N GLU A 100 0.35 21.55 3.76
CA GLU A 100 0.20 22.94 3.36
C GLU A 100 -1.21 23.45 3.78
N HIS A 101 -1.30 24.69 4.22
CA HIS A 101 -2.56 25.34 4.51
C HIS A 101 -3.45 25.36 3.26
N PHE A 102 -4.76 25.16 3.43
CA PHE A 102 -5.72 25.01 2.33
C PHE A 102 -5.59 26.12 1.29
N GLU A 103 -5.54 27.36 1.75
CA GLU A 103 -5.45 28.56 0.92
C GLU A 103 -4.10 28.74 0.19
N LYS A 104 -3.08 27.97 0.60
CA LYS A 104 -1.72 28.00 0.02
C LYS A 104 -1.38 26.77 -0.82
N ILE A 105 -2.28 25.79 -0.88
CA ILE A 105 -2.03 24.60 -1.71
C ILE A 105 -1.91 25.06 -3.17
N ASP A 106 -0.71 24.94 -3.75
CA ASP A 106 -0.51 25.13 -5.17
C ASP A 106 -1.22 24.02 -5.95
N TYR A 107 -1.83 24.37 -7.06
CA TYR A 107 -2.49 23.41 -7.95
C TYR A 107 -1.51 22.34 -8.47
N LYS A 108 -0.23 22.70 -8.64
CA LYS A 108 0.83 21.74 -8.98
C LYS A 108 1.00 20.67 -7.90
N ASP A 109 1.02 21.05 -6.64
CA ASP A 109 1.15 20.11 -5.52
C ASP A 109 -0.13 19.28 -5.34
N TRP A 110 -1.30 19.91 -5.53
CA TRP A 110 -2.57 19.17 -5.61
C TRP A 110 -2.50 18.07 -6.67
N LYS A 111 -2.16 18.41 -7.91
CA LYS A 111 -2.02 17.46 -9.02
C LYS A 111 -1.01 16.37 -8.70
N LYS A 112 0.16 16.74 -8.18
CA LYS A 112 1.21 15.79 -7.82
C LYS A 112 0.74 14.74 -6.80
N VAL A 113 0.02 15.17 -5.76
CA VAL A 113 -0.53 14.25 -4.75
C VAL A 113 -1.59 13.35 -5.37
N MET A 114 -2.50 13.89 -6.18
CA MET A 114 -3.53 13.09 -6.85
C MET A 114 -2.88 12.06 -7.79
N THR A 115 -1.93 12.47 -8.62
CA THR A 115 -1.25 11.59 -9.56
C THR A 115 -0.53 10.44 -8.86
N VAL A 116 0.22 10.70 -7.79
CA VAL A 116 0.96 9.63 -7.11
C VAL A 116 0.05 8.75 -6.25
N ASN A 117 -0.93 9.33 -5.57
CA ASN A 117 -1.77 8.56 -4.63
C ASN A 117 -2.94 7.85 -5.32
N VAL A 118 -3.53 8.44 -6.36
CA VAL A 118 -4.76 7.94 -7.01
C VAL A 118 -4.46 7.39 -8.39
N ASP A 119 -3.96 8.23 -9.32
CA ASP A 119 -3.77 7.84 -10.71
C ASP A 119 -2.81 6.64 -10.81
N ALA A 120 -1.70 6.67 -10.07
CA ALA A 120 -0.76 5.55 -10.06
C ALA A 120 -1.37 4.26 -9.50
N SER A 121 -2.24 4.35 -8.48
CA SER A 121 -2.93 3.17 -7.94
C SER A 121 -3.88 2.56 -8.95
N PHE A 122 -4.62 3.41 -9.69
CA PHE A 122 -5.47 2.99 -10.80
C PHE A 122 -4.65 2.36 -11.93
N LEU A 123 -3.59 3.01 -12.38
CA LEU A 123 -2.76 2.53 -13.49
C LEU A 123 -2.03 1.22 -13.17
N CYS A 124 -1.51 1.06 -11.95
CA CYS A 124 -0.93 -0.22 -11.51
C CYS A 124 -1.99 -1.33 -11.50
N ALA A 125 -3.20 -1.05 -11.00
CA ALA A 125 -4.28 -2.03 -11.02
C ALA A 125 -4.67 -2.38 -12.46
N GLN A 126 -4.87 -1.41 -13.32
CA GLN A 126 -5.20 -1.62 -14.72
C GLN A 126 -4.15 -2.46 -15.46
N ALA A 127 -2.86 -2.21 -15.22
CA ALA A 127 -1.76 -2.91 -15.85
C ALA A 127 -1.64 -4.40 -15.43
N LEU A 128 -2.09 -4.73 -14.21
CA LEU A 128 -1.87 -6.06 -13.62
C LEU A 128 -3.14 -6.91 -13.52
N ILE A 129 -4.32 -6.32 -13.49
CA ILE A 129 -5.57 -7.02 -13.18
C ILE A 129 -5.94 -8.10 -14.23
N THR A 130 -5.56 -7.91 -15.48
CA THR A 130 -5.81 -8.90 -16.53
C THR A 130 -5.10 -10.24 -16.29
N TYR A 131 -3.92 -10.23 -15.65
CA TYR A 131 -3.20 -11.44 -15.26
C TYR A 131 -3.87 -12.14 -14.08
N MET A 132 -4.43 -11.37 -13.16
CA MET A 132 -5.21 -11.89 -12.03
C MET A 132 -6.50 -12.56 -12.52
N VAL A 133 -7.21 -11.93 -13.46
CA VAL A 133 -8.41 -12.47 -14.08
C VAL A 133 -8.13 -13.77 -14.83
N LYS A 134 -7.04 -13.84 -15.61
CA LYS A 134 -6.67 -15.05 -16.37
C LYS A 134 -6.45 -16.27 -15.48
N GLN A 135 -5.91 -16.08 -14.27
CA GLN A 135 -5.72 -17.17 -13.31
C GLN A 135 -6.93 -17.37 -12.37
N LYS A 136 -8.00 -16.59 -12.54
CA LYS A 136 -9.22 -16.60 -11.69
C LYS A 136 -8.91 -16.40 -10.21
N TRP A 137 -7.86 -15.66 -9.91
CA TRP A 137 -7.44 -15.33 -8.55
C TRP A 137 -6.58 -14.08 -8.53
N GLY A 138 -6.91 -13.12 -7.70
CA GLY A 138 -6.13 -11.91 -7.50
C GLY A 138 -6.51 -11.13 -6.25
N ARG A 139 -5.59 -10.30 -5.80
CA ARG A 139 -5.77 -9.42 -4.62
C ARG A 139 -5.25 -8.03 -4.94
N VAL A 140 -6.10 -7.05 -4.83
CA VAL A 140 -5.72 -5.63 -4.89
C VAL A 140 -5.94 -5.01 -3.51
N ILE A 141 -4.88 -4.44 -2.94
CA ILE A 141 -4.92 -3.77 -1.64
C ILE A 141 -4.51 -2.32 -1.83
N ASN A 142 -5.40 -1.40 -1.53
CA ASN A 142 -5.11 0.03 -1.52
C ASN A 142 -4.82 0.49 -0.09
N ILE A 143 -3.71 1.21 0.11
CA ILE A 143 -3.39 1.78 1.43
C ILE A 143 -4.03 3.16 1.54
N GLY A 144 -5.14 3.19 2.26
CA GLY A 144 -5.88 4.40 2.59
C GLY A 144 -5.14 5.29 3.59
N GLY A 145 -5.88 5.99 4.40
CA GLY A 145 -5.34 6.81 5.49
C GLY A 145 -6.45 7.29 6.43
N LEU A 146 -6.16 7.25 7.72
CA LEU A 146 -7.10 7.66 8.77
C LEU A 146 -7.68 9.07 8.50
N SER A 147 -6.85 9.99 7.98
CA SER A 147 -7.27 11.36 7.67
C SER A 147 -8.40 11.46 6.63
N ALA A 148 -8.60 10.45 5.81
CA ALA A 148 -9.73 10.42 4.86
C ALA A 148 -11.09 10.24 5.56
N HIS A 149 -11.09 9.76 6.78
CA HIS A 149 -12.30 9.45 7.57
C HIS A 149 -12.60 10.49 8.66
N ILE A 150 -11.55 11.08 9.26
CA ILE A 150 -11.70 12.05 10.34
C ILE A 150 -11.37 13.49 9.91
N GLY A 151 -10.88 13.70 8.68
CA GLY A 151 -10.31 14.97 8.26
C GLY A 151 -8.89 15.19 8.81
N ALA A 152 -8.20 16.18 8.28
CA ALA A 152 -6.92 16.65 8.81
C ALA A 152 -6.65 18.08 8.31
N LYS A 153 -6.19 18.96 9.19
CA LYS A 153 -5.73 20.30 8.81
C LYS A 153 -4.50 20.20 7.91
N GLU A 154 -4.33 21.20 7.05
CA GLU A 154 -3.13 21.35 6.21
C GLU A 154 -2.86 20.17 5.26
N ARG A 155 -3.90 19.40 4.90
CA ARG A 155 -3.75 18.17 4.09
C ARG A 155 -4.90 17.90 3.13
N ALA A 156 -5.59 18.93 2.65
CA ALA A 156 -6.80 18.74 1.83
C ALA A 156 -6.55 17.79 0.63
N HIS A 157 -5.44 17.98 -0.10
CA HIS A 157 -5.03 17.11 -1.21
C HIS A 157 -4.79 15.65 -0.77
N VAL A 158 -4.14 15.43 0.39
CA VAL A 158 -3.89 14.07 0.91
C VAL A 158 -5.19 13.42 1.37
N VAL A 159 -6.02 14.14 2.12
CA VAL A 159 -7.35 13.67 2.57
C VAL A 159 -8.19 13.24 1.38
N THR A 160 -8.32 14.12 0.38
CA THR A 160 -9.08 13.84 -0.85
C THR A 160 -8.53 12.63 -1.59
N SER A 161 -7.21 12.53 -1.77
CA SER A 161 -6.60 11.40 -2.47
C SER A 161 -6.84 10.07 -1.75
N LYS A 162 -6.78 10.05 -0.43
CA LYS A 162 -7.01 8.82 0.36
C LYS A 162 -8.49 8.43 0.42
N ALA A 163 -9.41 9.39 0.37
CA ALA A 163 -10.84 9.14 0.20
C ALA A 163 -11.15 8.56 -1.19
N ALA A 164 -10.49 9.06 -2.24
CA ALA A 164 -10.64 8.53 -3.59
C ALA A 164 -10.24 7.05 -3.70
N LEU A 165 -9.23 6.58 -2.94
CA LEU A 165 -8.85 5.17 -2.90
C LEU A 165 -9.95 4.26 -2.34
N VAL A 166 -10.79 4.74 -1.44
CA VAL A 166 -11.97 4.00 -0.95
C VAL A 166 -12.97 3.80 -2.09
N GLY A 167 -13.24 4.85 -2.88
CA GLY A 167 -14.09 4.77 -4.08
C GLY A 167 -13.52 3.80 -5.12
N LEU A 168 -12.23 3.93 -5.44
CA LEU A 168 -11.55 3.02 -6.38
C LEU A 168 -11.60 1.56 -5.92
N THR A 169 -11.45 1.31 -4.61
CA THR A 169 -11.57 -0.03 -4.02
C THR A 169 -12.94 -0.64 -4.30
N LYS A 170 -14.00 0.10 -4.05
CA LYS A 170 -15.38 -0.36 -4.30
C LYS A 170 -15.64 -0.64 -5.78
N ALA A 171 -15.18 0.24 -6.67
CA ALA A 171 -15.32 0.06 -8.10
C ALA A 171 -14.64 -1.23 -8.59
N ILE A 172 -13.35 -1.41 -8.27
CA ILE A 172 -12.62 -2.63 -8.65
C ILE A 172 -13.27 -3.88 -8.03
N SER A 173 -13.68 -3.82 -6.77
CA SER A 173 -14.28 -4.97 -6.07
C SER A 173 -15.56 -5.47 -6.74
N MET A 174 -16.42 -4.56 -7.18
CA MET A 174 -17.68 -4.92 -7.85
C MET A 174 -17.46 -5.45 -9.26
N GLU A 175 -16.52 -4.86 -10.00
CA GLU A 175 -16.30 -5.21 -11.39
C GLU A 175 -15.60 -6.57 -11.56
N PHE A 176 -14.75 -6.98 -10.60
CA PHE A 176 -13.87 -8.13 -10.79
C PHE A 176 -14.13 -9.32 -9.86
N ILE A 177 -15.10 -9.25 -8.96
CA ILE A 177 -15.36 -10.36 -8.00
C ILE A 177 -15.73 -11.66 -8.68
N GLU A 178 -16.61 -11.63 -9.69
CA GLU A 178 -17.02 -12.82 -10.44
C GLU A 178 -15.87 -13.43 -11.25
N ARG A 179 -14.80 -12.65 -11.43
CA ARG A 179 -13.58 -13.08 -12.13
C ARG A 179 -12.45 -13.49 -11.15
N GLY A 180 -12.79 -13.65 -9.86
CA GLY A 180 -11.90 -14.14 -8.82
C GLY A 180 -10.90 -13.12 -8.25
N VAL A 181 -11.13 -11.82 -8.44
CA VAL A 181 -10.28 -10.76 -7.90
C VAL A 181 -11.01 -10.01 -6.81
N THR A 182 -10.41 -9.91 -5.63
CA THR A 182 -10.91 -9.04 -4.56
C THR A 182 -10.10 -7.75 -4.47
N CYS A 183 -10.75 -6.68 -4.07
CA CYS A 183 -10.11 -5.40 -3.81
C CYS A 183 -10.54 -4.87 -2.44
N ASN A 184 -9.58 -4.53 -1.57
CA ASN A 184 -9.84 -3.99 -0.25
C ASN A 184 -8.94 -2.78 0.04
N CYS A 185 -9.43 -1.88 0.89
CA CYS A 185 -8.68 -0.73 1.38
C CYS A 185 -8.26 -0.99 2.83
N VAL A 186 -6.97 -0.92 3.13
CA VAL A 186 -6.45 -0.97 4.50
C VAL A 186 -6.10 0.45 4.93
N VAL A 187 -6.61 0.87 6.08
CA VAL A 187 -6.49 2.23 6.61
C VAL A 187 -5.64 2.20 7.89
N PRO A 188 -4.33 2.47 7.78
CA PRO A 188 -3.47 2.59 8.95
C PRO A 188 -3.84 3.82 9.78
N GLY A 189 -3.74 3.68 11.10
CA GLY A 189 -3.76 4.79 12.03
C GLY A 189 -2.40 5.48 12.16
N PHE A 190 -2.04 5.81 13.40
CA PHE A 190 -0.73 6.36 13.74
C PHE A 190 0.28 5.22 13.85
N ILE A 191 1.09 5.04 12.81
CA ILE A 191 2.09 3.96 12.73
C ILE A 191 3.48 4.53 12.97
N GLU A 192 4.29 3.83 13.76
CA GLU A 192 5.67 4.20 14.04
C GLU A 192 6.51 4.34 12.78
N ASP A 193 7.34 5.36 12.80
CA ASP A 193 8.32 5.62 11.78
C ASP A 193 9.73 5.56 12.39
N PHE A 194 10.25 4.36 12.56
CA PHE A 194 11.56 4.14 13.21
C PHE A 194 12.71 4.83 12.48
N ASP A 195 12.56 5.15 11.21
CA ASP A 195 13.60 5.77 10.37
C ASP A 195 13.54 7.30 10.38
N SER A 196 12.49 7.91 10.93
CA SER A 196 12.36 9.36 10.93
C SER A 196 12.79 9.97 12.25
N LYS A 197 13.69 10.95 12.15
CA LYS A 197 13.97 11.87 13.27
C LYS A 197 12.69 12.60 13.73
N GLU A 198 11.70 12.68 12.86
CA GLU A 198 10.39 13.30 13.11
C GLU A 198 9.55 12.54 14.13
N THR A 199 9.60 11.21 14.19
CA THR A 199 8.83 10.41 15.17
C THR A 199 9.34 10.58 16.59
N LYS A 200 10.63 10.83 16.74
CA LYS A 200 11.24 11.08 18.07
C LYS A 200 11.06 12.52 18.57
N LEU A 201 10.79 13.46 17.67
CA LEU A 201 10.83 14.89 17.95
C LEU A 201 9.55 15.64 17.62
N SER A 202 8.71 15.14 16.73
CA SER A 202 7.49 15.85 16.39
C SER A 202 6.38 15.51 17.38
N GLY A 203 6.50 15.99 18.57
CA GLY A 203 5.37 16.25 19.44
C GLY A 203 4.27 17.09 18.77
N HIS A 204 4.45 17.43 17.50
CA HIS A 204 3.48 18.08 16.63
C HIS A 204 2.25 17.20 16.41
N TRP A 205 2.41 15.88 16.21
CA TRP A 205 1.28 14.96 16.08
C TRP A 205 0.56 14.69 17.40
N LEU A 206 1.32 14.60 18.50
CA LEU A 206 0.77 14.44 19.85
C LEU A 206 0.09 15.71 20.35
N ARG A 207 0.40 16.88 19.77
CA ARG A 207 -0.16 18.19 20.13
C ARG A 207 -1.26 18.66 19.21
N HIS A 208 -1.57 17.90 18.14
CA HIS A 208 -2.68 18.29 17.26
C HIS A 208 -3.98 18.12 18.03
N PRO A 209 -4.84 19.16 18.16
CA PRO A 209 -6.09 19.07 18.92
C PRO A 209 -7.07 18.00 18.42
N GLN A 210 -6.83 17.49 17.20
CA GLN A 210 -7.61 16.42 16.56
C GLN A 210 -6.87 15.09 16.57
N THR A 211 -5.69 14.98 17.22
CA THR A 211 -5.11 13.68 17.48
C THR A 211 -6.00 13.02 18.53
N PRO A 212 -6.84 12.04 18.18
CA PRO A 212 -7.54 11.28 19.19
C PRO A 212 -6.47 10.78 20.15
N SER A 213 -6.73 10.85 21.44
CA SER A 213 -5.86 10.19 22.42
C SER A 213 -5.57 8.81 21.89
N LEU A 214 -4.28 8.44 21.75
CA LEU A 214 -3.90 7.10 21.34
C LEU A 214 -4.57 6.14 22.30
N VAL A 215 -5.66 5.52 21.87
CA VAL A 215 -6.51 4.68 22.77
C VAL A 215 -5.69 3.59 23.43
N GLN A 216 -4.66 3.09 22.73
CA GLN A 216 -3.73 2.11 23.28
C GLN A 216 -2.45 2.74 23.89
N ASN A 217 -2.38 4.07 24.04
CA ASN A 217 -1.19 4.79 24.52
C ASN A 217 0.12 4.47 23.78
N ARG A 218 0.02 4.01 22.53
CA ARG A 218 1.17 3.68 21.66
C ARG A 218 0.84 3.93 20.20
N PHE A 219 1.86 4.06 19.41
CA PHE A 219 1.74 3.94 17.95
C PHE A 219 1.55 2.48 17.55
N GLY A 220 0.89 2.25 16.41
CA GLY A 220 0.90 0.93 15.76
C GLY A 220 2.26 0.65 15.15
N ASN A 221 2.59 -0.63 15.01
CA ASN A 221 3.79 -1.09 14.35
C ASN A 221 3.48 -1.38 12.86
N PRO A 222 4.40 -1.11 11.92
CA PRO A 222 4.26 -1.52 10.53
C PRO A 222 3.87 -2.99 10.33
N ASP A 223 4.34 -3.89 11.20
CA ASP A 223 4.02 -5.32 11.13
C ASP A 223 2.55 -5.61 11.42
N GLU A 224 1.89 -4.82 12.28
CA GLU A 224 0.45 -4.99 12.57
C GLU A 224 -0.41 -4.68 11.33
N VAL A 225 -0.03 -3.66 10.55
CA VAL A 225 -0.69 -3.35 9.28
C VAL A 225 -0.38 -4.42 8.23
N ALA A 226 0.88 -4.85 8.17
CA ALA A 226 1.32 -5.87 7.22
C ALA A 226 0.62 -7.22 7.45
N GLU A 227 0.35 -7.58 8.70
CA GLU A 227 -0.38 -8.81 9.04
C GLU A 227 -1.81 -8.79 8.47
N VAL A 228 -2.52 -7.67 8.61
CA VAL A 228 -3.86 -7.52 8.00
C VAL A 228 -3.80 -7.63 6.48
N ILE A 229 -2.83 -6.96 5.84
CA ILE A 229 -2.65 -7.06 4.39
C ILE A 229 -2.36 -8.49 3.96
N ALA A 230 -1.45 -9.18 4.66
CA ALA A 230 -1.08 -10.56 4.37
C ALA A 230 -2.26 -11.53 4.57
N ASN A 231 -3.10 -11.29 5.56
CA ASN A 231 -4.33 -12.07 5.78
C ASN A 231 -5.34 -11.89 4.63
N LEU A 232 -5.52 -10.67 4.12
CA LEU A 232 -6.36 -10.40 2.95
C LEU A 232 -5.84 -11.06 1.66
N CYS A 233 -4.54 -11.39 1.60
CA CYS A 233 -3.92 -12.07 0.48
C CYS A 233 -4.00 -13.60 0.55
N LYS A 234 -4.58 -14.17 1.60
CA LYS A 234 -4.83 -15.62 1.70
C LYS A 234 -6.04 -16.05 0.87
N LYS A 235 -6.08 -17.35 0.52
CA LYS A 235 -7.25 -17.93 -0.16
C LYS A 235 -8.50 -17.89 0.73
N GLU A 236 -8.33 -18.07 2.02
CA GLU A 236 -9.40 -18.06 3.02
C GLU A 236 -10.07 -16.70 3.18
N ALA A 237 -9.49 -15.64 2.62
CA ALA A 237 -10.04 -14.28 2.62
C ALA A 237 -10.89 -13.95 1.37
N ASP A 238 -11.26 -14.94 0.56
CA ASP A 238 -12.02 -14.74 -0.70
C ASP A 238 -13.36 -14.00 -0.50
N TYR A 239 -13.97 -14.10 0.69
CA TYR A 239 -15.26 -13.46 1.00
C TYR A 239 -15.10 -12.03 1.56
N ILE A 240 -13.86 -11.55 1.73
CA ILE A 240 -13.58 -10.16 2.14
C ILE A 240 -13.30 -9.34 0.87
N ASN A 241 -14.29 -8.56 0.42
CA ASN A 241 -14.21 -7.77 -0.80
C ASN A 241 -14.90 -6.42 -0.65
N GLY A 242 -14.33 -5.37 -1.23
CA GLY A 242 -14.86 -4.00 -1.20
C GLY A 242 -14.77 -3.31 0.17
N GLN A 243 -14.07 -3.90 1.11
CA GLN A 243 -14.04 -3.44 2.49
C GLN A 243 -13.00 -2.36 2.74
N THR A 244 -13.29 -1.51 3.72
CA THR A 244 -12.33 -0.55 4.29
C THR A 244 -12.00 -1.02 5.70
N LEU A 245 -10.81 -1.58 5.88
CA LEU A 245 -10.37 -2.16 7.14
C LEU A 245 -9.45 -1.18 7.88
N HIS A 246 -9.88 -0.76 9.05
CA HIS A 246 -9.13 0.15 9.91
C HIS A 246 -8.16 -0.61 10.80
N VAL A 247 -6.86 -0.24 10.74
CA VAL A 247 -5.80 -0.77 11.61
C VAL A 247 -5.21 0.42 12.37
N ASN A 248 -5.94 0.91 13.37
CA ASN A 248 -5.73 2.22 13.97
C ASN A 248 -5.76 2.23 15.49
N GLY A 249 -5.75 1.07 16.15
CA GLY A 249 -5.76 0.97 17.62
C GLY A 249 -7.01 1.60 18.28
N GLY A 250 -8.15 1.69 17.57
CA GLY A 250 -9.37 2.30 18.10
C GLY A 250 -9.42 3.83 17.97
N SER A 251 -8.45 4.46 17.31
CA SER A 251 -8.44 5.94 17.12
C SER A 251 -9.60 6.45 16.26
N TYR A 252 -10.26 5.56 15.55
CA TYR A 252 -11.48 5.81 14.78
C TYR A 252 -12.27 4.51 14.65
N THR A 253 -13.55 4.58 14.95
CA THR A 253 -14.56 3.53 14.77
C THR A 253 -15.60 4.04 13.78
N PRO A 254 -15.75 3.43 12.57
CA PRO A 254 -16.72 3.86 11.57
C PRO A 254 -18.15 3.58 11.98
#